data_d13e481dcf532f558c833eee67d388c2
#
_entry.id   d13e481dcf532f558c833eee67d388c2
#
_cell.length_a   1.000
_cell.length_b   1.000
_cell.length_c   1.000
_cell.angle_alpha   90.00
_cell.angle_beta   90.00
_cell.angle_gamma   90.00
#
_symmetry.space_group_name_H-M   'P 1'
#
loop_
_entity.id
_entity.type
_entity.pdbx_description
1 polymer ?
#
loop_
_entity_poly.entity_id
_entity_poly.type
_entity_poly.pdbx_seq_one_letter_code
_entity_poly.pdbx_strand_id
1 'polypeptide(L)'
;MTEHPNQRDFALDPEDNARLANLCGPFDEHLRQVELRLGVEIDHRGNLFQVIGEAAATRATEKVIRALYAAAENEPLNGAKINLHLAESGVDALAEDAEGEAQEVVIRVKRGVIKGRGPNQARYLHAITRHDINFGVGPAGTGKTYLAVASAVEALEANRVQRVLLVRPAVEAGEKLGFLPGDLSQKVDPYLRPLYDALYEMIGFEKVAKLIERNVIEIAPLAYMRGRTLNDSYVILDEAQNTTVEQMKMFLTRIGFGSVAVITGDVSQVDLPRSTRSGLRHAVEVLRGVDGISFTFFTSRDVVRHPLVAKIVRAYEAFEQQDEAAK
;
A
#
# COMPACT_ATOMS: atom_id res chain seq x y z
N MET A 1 -27.04 22.82 15.96
CA MET A 1 -27.07 21.83 17.07
C MET A 1 -25.62 21.37 17.18
N THR A 2 -24.93 21.79 18.21
CA THR A 2 -23.56 21.36 18.49
C THR A 2 -23.61 19.93 18.99
N GLU A 3 -23.17 18.98 18.15
CA GLU A 3 -22.96 17.60 18.60
C GLU A 3 -21.93 17.62 19.72
N HIS A 4 -22.28 17.05 20.87
CA HIS A 4 -21.32 16.88 21.96
C HIS A 4 -20.24 15.91 21.49
N PRO A 5 -18.96 16.23 21.65
CA PRO A 5 -17.89 15.33 21.29
C PRO A 5 -18.05 14.00 22.04
N ASN A 6 -17.88 12.88 21.35
CA ASN A 6 -17.87 11.57 22.00
C ASN A 6 -16.60 11.46 22.84
N GLN A 7 -16.75 11.04 24.08
CA GLN A 7 -15.66 10.80 25.02
C GLN A 7 -15.43 9.29 25.14
N ARG A 8 -14.18 8.88 25.22
CA ARG A 8 -13.79 7.50 25.43
C ARG A 8 -12.70 7.39 26.48
N ASP A 9 -12.98 6.64 27.54
CA ASP A 9 -12.08 6.42 28.66
C ASP A 9 -11.53 4.99 28.62
N PHE A 10 -10.22 4.80 28.82
CA PHE A 10 -9.59 3.48 28.90
C PHE A 10 -8.32 3.51 29.74
N ALA A 11 -7.91 2.32 30.23
CA ALA A 11 -6.66 2.14 30.96
C ALA A 11 -5.65 1.34 30.14
N LEU A 12 -4.37 1.60 30.38
CA LEU A 12 -3.25 0.82 29.83
C LEU A 12 -2.74 -0.16 30.89
N ASP A 13 -2.64 -1.42 30.55
CA ASP A 13 -2.14 -2.49 31.40
C ASP A 13 -0.92 -3.19 30.77
N PRO A 14 0.09 -3.59 31.58
CA PRO A 14 0.28 -3.31 33.01
C PRO A 14 0.61 -1.83 33.25
N GLU A 15 0.38 -1.32 34.47
CA GLU A 15 0.80 0.03 34.85
C GLU A 15 2.33 0.07 35.03
N ASP A 16 3.02 0.74 34.09
CA ASP A 16 4.48 0.89 34.06
C ASP A 16 4.84 2.35 33.71
N ASN A 17 5.40 3.05 34.69
CA ASN A 17 5.74 4.46 34.55
C ASN A 17 6.87 4.72 33.54
N ALA A 18 7.83 3.79 33.38
CA ALA A 18 8.91 3.94 32.41
C ALA A 18 8.37 3.79 30.98
N ARG A 19 7.49 2.83 30.80
CA ARG A 19 6.80 2.56 29.54
C ARG A 19 5.83 3.69 29.18
N LEU A 20 5.12 4.26 30.16
CA LEU A 20 4.27 5.45 29.97
C LEU A 20 5.09 6.68 29.55
N ALA A 21 6.23 6.93 30.20
CA ALA A 21 7.11 8.02 29.85
C ALA A 21 7.66 7.87 28.42
N ASN A 22 7.98 6.65 27.99
CA ASN A 22 8.38 6.36 26.62
C ASN A 22 7.23 6.56 25.60
N LEU A 23 6.00 6.18 25.98
CA LEU A 23 4.80 6.41 25.16
C LEU A 23 4.54 7.91 24.99
N CYS A 24 4.49 8.68 26.07
CA CYS A 24 4.11 10.10 26.03
C CYS A 24 5.20 10.97 25.39
N GLY A 25 6.46 10.60 25.57
CA GLY A 25 7.61 11.39 25.15
C GLY A 25 7.81 12.65 26.00
N PRO A 26 8.87 13.46 25.77
CA PRO A 26 9.08 14.73 26.44
C PRO A 26 7.90 15.69 26.24
N PHE A 27 7.35 16.19 27.36
CA PHE A 27 6.21 17.13 27.32
C PHE A 27 5.00 16.63 26.52
N ASP A 28 4.74 15.32 26.51
CA ASP A 28 3.65 14.66 25.78
C ASP A 28 3.69 14.85 24.27
N GLU A 29 4.88 15.10 23.70
CA GLU A 29 5.04 15.40 22.27
C GLU A 29 4.51 14.28 21.37
N HIS A 30 4.62 13.01 21.80
CA HIS A 30 4.11 11.86 21.06
C HIS A 30 2.57 11.85 21.05
N LEU A 31 1.93 12.16 22.18
CA LEU A 31 0.47 12.25 22.27
C LEU A 31 -0.07 13.40 21.44
N ARG A 32 0.59 14.57 21.47
CA ARG A 32 0.23 15.72 20.61
C ARG A 32 0.33 15.39 19.13
N GLN A 33 1.28 14.57 18.74
CA GLN A 33 1.41 14.10 17.35
C GLN A 33 0.23 13.21 16.97
N VAL A 34 -0.26 12.35 17.89
CA VAL A 34 -1.46 11.55 17.71
C VAL A 34 -2.70 12.42 17.63
N GLU A 35 -2.85 13.41 18.52
CA GLU A 35 -3.95 14.37 18.52
C GLU A 35 -4.09 15.12 17.19
N LEU A 36 -2.99 15.72 16.73
CA LEU A 36 -2.94 16.45 15.45
C LEU A 36 -3.31 15.56 14.26
N ARG A 37 -2.92 14.28 14.32
CA ARG A 37 -3.15 13.36 13.21
C ARG A 37 -4.58 12.85 13.16
N LEU A 38 -5.22 12.66 14.31
CA LEU A 38 -6.54 12.06 14.44
C LEU A 38 -7.66 13.07 14.67
N GLY A 39 -7.32 14.33 14.89
CA GLY A 39 -8.30 15.37 15.18
C GLY A 39 -9.02 15.13 16.51
N VAL A 40 -8.33 14.62 17.51
CA VAL A 40 -8.85 14.36 18.86
C VAL A 40 -8.10 15.16 19.90
N GLU A 41 -8.65 15.25 21.10
CA GLU A 41 -8.02 15.74 22.31
C GLU A 41 -7.75 14.55 23.25
N ILE A 42 -6.53 14.44 23.79
CA ILE A 42 -6.09 13.33 24.63
C ILE A 42 -5.66 13.87 25.99
N ASP A 43 -6.43 13.55 27.02
CA ASP A 43 -6.05 13.77 28.41
C ASP A 43 -5.62 12.45 29.06
N HIS A 44 -4.62 12.49 29.96
CA HIS A 44 -4.23 11.31 30.71
C HIS A 44 -3.81 11.62 32.14
N ARG A 45 -4.03 10.65 33.01
CA ARG A 45 -3.55 10.68 34.40
C ARG A 45 -2.97 9.31 34.76
N GLY A 46 -1.62 9.22 34.69
CA GLY A 46 -0.95 7.93 34.78
C GLY A 46 -1.35 7.04 33.60
N ASN A 47 -1.80 5.81 33.89
CA ASN A 47 -2.24 4.84 32.86
C ASN A 47 -3.70 5.03 32.40
N LEU A 48 -4.44 5.99 32.97
CA LEU A 48 -5.80 6.30 32.57
C LEU A 48 -5.81 7.37 31.50
N PHE A 49 -6.42 7.06 30.37
CA PHE A 49 -6.53 7.93 29.20
C PHE A 49 -7.99 8.27 28.93
N GLN A 50 -8.22 9.53 28.56
CA GLN A 50 -9.48 10.05 28.07
C GLN A 50 -9.26 10.65 26.69
N VAL A 51 -10.05 10.27 25.73
CA VAL A 51 -10.00 10.76 24.35
C VAL A 51 -11.32 11.40 23.99
N ILE A 52 -11.28 12.65 23.51
CA ILE A 52 -12.44 13.45 23.14
C ILE A 52 -12.37 13.76 21.65
N GLY A 53 -13.45 13.50 20.91
CA GLY A 53 -13.51 13.73 19.46
C GLY A 53 -14.65 12.97 18.80
N GLU A 54 -14.59 12.78 17.49
CA GLU A 54 -15.56 11.95 16.78
C GLU A 54 -15.48 10.49 17.21
N ALA A 55 -16.59 9.77 17.17
CA ALA A 55 -16.68 8.38 17.65
C ALA A 55 -15.73 7.42 16.95
N ALA A 56 -15.48 7.61 15.67
CA ALA A 56 -14.52 6.82 14.90
C ALA A 56 -13.08 7.17 15.29
N ALA A 57 -12.77 8.47 15.38
CA ALA A 57 -11.44 8.97 15.75
C ALA A 57 -11.06 8.55 17.18
N THR A 58 -11.98 8.60 18.15
CA THR A 58 -11.72 8.18 19.53
C THR A 58 -11.44 6.69 19.63
N ARG A 59 -12.14 5.82 18.85
CA ARG A 59 -11.85 4.38 18.77
C ARG A 59 -10.48 4.10 18.14
N ALA A 60 -10.14 4.86 17.10
CA ALA A 60 -8.86 4.79 16.43
C ALA A 60 -7.72 5.13 17.39
N THR A 61 -7.87 6.23 18.10
CA THR A 61 -6.88 6.72 19.06
C THR A 61 -6.61 5.70 20.16
N GLU A 62 -7.63 5.06 20.74
CA GLU A 62 -7.43 3.99 21.71
C GLU A 62 -6.58 2.84 21.15
N LYS A 63 -6.88 2.37 19.93
CA LYS A 63 -6.11 1.29 19.29
C LYS A 63 -4.65 1.69 19.05
N VAL A 64 -4.42 2.92 18.57
CA VAL A 64 -3.07 3.46 18.35
C VAL A 64 -2.29 3.54 19.66
N ILE A 65 -2.88 4.14 20.69
CA ILE A 65 -2.23 4.29 21.99
C ILE A 65 -1.89 2.92 22.59
N ARG A 66 -2.78 1.93 22.50
CA ARG A 66 -2.49 0.55 22.97
C ARG A 66 -1.37 -0.11 22.16
N ALA A 67 -1.33 0.08 20.85
CA ALA A 67 -0.26 -0.46 19.99
C ALA A 67 1.09 0.20 20.29
N LEU A 68 1.12 1.52 20.45
CA LEU A 68 2.32 2.26 20.84
C LEU A 68 2.80 1.88 22.24
N TYR A 69 1.87 1.66 23.19
CA TYR A 69 2.19 1.18 24.51
C TYR A 69 2.80 -0.22 24.49
N ALA A 70 2.30 -1.10 23.64
CA ALA A 70 2.91 -2.41 23.43
C ALA A 70 4.33 -2.32 22.85
N ALA A 71 4.55 -1.46 21.85
CA ALA A 71 5.86 -1.23 21.26
C ALA A 71 6.86 -0.59 22.25
N ALA A 72 6.39 0.31 23.11
CA ALA A 72 7.18 1.01 24.12
C ALA A 72 7.85 0.10 25.16
N GLU A 73 7.42 -1.17 25.26
CA GLU A 73 8.02 -2.19 26.11
C GLU A 73 9.42 -2.60 25.62
N ASN A 74 9.57 -2.72 24.31
CA ASN A 74 10.75 -3.34 23.71
C ASN A 74 11.70 -2.32 23.06
N GLU A 75 11.23 -1.09 22.79
CA GLU A 75 12.03 -0.10 22.07
C GLU A 75 11.69 1.34 22.48
N PRO A 76 12.66 2.28 22.37
CA PRO A 76 12.38 3.70 22.54
C PRO A 76 11.55 4.22 21.36
N LEU A 77 10.46 4.90 21.68
CA LEU A 77 9.63 5.58 20.71
C LEU A 77 10.22 6.95 20.34
N ASN A 78 10.00 7.38 19.13
CA ASN A 78 10.31 8.72 18.63
C ASN A 78 9.28 9.13 17.58
N GLY A 79 9.26 10.41 17.20
CA GLY A 79 8.26 10.94 16.27
C GLY A 79 8.17 10.19 14.93
N ALA A 80 9.25 9.63 14.42
CA ALA A 80 9.24 8.82 13.20
C ALA A 80 8.51 7.49 13.40
N LYS A 81 8.74 6.81 14.54
CA LYS A 81 8.05 5.58 14.90
C LYS A 81 6.57 5.81 15.20
N ILE A 82 6.23 6.92 15.88
CA ILE A 82 4.84 7.32 16.09
C ILE A 82 4.12 7.47 14.73
N ASN A 83 4.72 8.17 13.78
CA ASN A 83 4.15 8.30 12.43
C ASN A 83 4.03 6.96 11.70
N LEU A 84 4.99 6.06 11.88
CA LEU A 84 4.93 4.72 11.31
C LEU A 84 3.75 3.92 11.90
N HIS A 85 3.61 3.88 13.22
CA HIS A 85 2.48 3.21 13.88
C HIS A 85 1.13 3.83 13.56
N LEU A 86 1.05 5.15 13.44
CA LEU A 86 -0.15 5.84 12.97
C LEU A 86 -0.52 5.43 11.54
N ALA A 87 0.47 5.22 10.67
CA ALA A 87 0.25 4.75 9.32
C ALA A 87 -0.12 3.25 9.26
N GLU A 88 0.53 2.40 10.07
CA GLU A 88 0.31 0.95 10.13
C GLU A 88 -1.00 0.57 10.81
N SER A 89 -1.43 1.32 11.81
CA SER A 89 -2.66 1.04 12.56
C SER A 89 -3.93 1.29 11.76
N GLY A 90 -3.80 1.73 10.51
CA GLY A 90 -4.95 1.96 9.63
C GLY A 90 -5.89 3.05 10.14
N VAL A 91 -5.32 4.05 10.81
CA VAL A 91 -6.07 5.19 11.37
C VAL A 91 -6.80 5.96 10.28
N ASP A 92 -6.17 6.12 9.13
CA ASP A 92 -6.81 6.71 7.96
C ASP A 92 -8.04 5.87 7.51
N ALA A 93 -8.02 4.58 7.81
CA ALA A 93 -9.11 3.65 7.54
C ALA A 93 -10.26 3.69 8.55
N LEU A 94 -10.02 4.24 9.74
CA LEU A 94 -11.05 4.38 10.78
C LEU A 94 -11.77 5.73 10.69
N ALA A 95 -11.15 6.71 10.06
CA ALA A 95 -11.82 7.94 9.66
C ALA A 95 -12.81 7.69 8.49
N GLU A 96 -12.49 6.74 7.60
CA GLU A 96 -13.36 6.33 6.49
C GLU A 96 -14.47 5.34 6.92
N ASP A 97 -14.29 4.56 8.00
CA ASP A 97 -15.36 3.70 8.59
C ASP A 97 -16.51 4.53 9.21
N ALA A 98 -16.37 5.84 9.36
CA ALA A 98 -17.46 6.74 9.77
C ALA A 98 -18.42 7.07 8.61
N GLU A 99 -18.01 6.87 7.36
CA GLU A 99 -18.85 7.00 6.18
C GLU A 99 -19.33 5.63 5.67
N GLY A 100 -20.23 5.01 6.41
CA GLY A 100 -21.09 3.92 5.94
C GLY A 100 -20.36 2.64 5.51
N GLU A 101 -20.99 1.51 5.76
CA GLU A 101 -20.65 0.16 5.29
C GLU A 101 -19.97 0.22 3.91
N ALA A 102 -18.66 -0.07 3.85
CA ALA A 102 -17.94 -0.12 2.59
C ALA A 102 -18.68 -1.13 1.69
N GLN A 103 -19.42 -0.61 0.72
CA GLN A 103 -20.14 -1.46 -0.24
C GLN A 103 -19.11 -2.44 -0.81
N GLU A 104 -19.38 -3.73 -0.65
CA GLU A 104 -18.51 -4.80 -1.13
C GLU A 104 -18.28 -4.61 -2.63
N VAL A 105 -17.09 -4.13 -3.00
CA VAL A 105 -16.73 -3.98 -4.41
C VAL A 105 -16.50 -5.35 -5.00
N VAL A 106 -17.33 -5.70 -5.96
CA VAL A 106 -17.32 -6.97 -6.67
C VAL A 106 -16.87 -6.72 -8.10
N ILE A 107 -15.66 -7.15 -8.41
CA ILE A 107 -15.10 -7.05 -9.78
C ILE A 107 -15.60 -8.25 -10.59
N ARG A 108 -16.24 -7.97 -11.71
CA ARG A 108 -16.72 -9.00 -12.64
C ARG A 108 -15.80 -9.10 -13.82
N VAL A 109 -15.12 -10.24 -13.94
CA VAL A 109 -14.29 -10.58 -15.09
C VAL A 109 -14.89 -11.76 -15.83
N LYS A 110 -14.53 -11.96 -17.10
CA LYS A 110 -15.12 -12.99 -17.95
C LYS A 110 -15.04 -14.40 -17.35
N ARG A 111 -14.02 -14.69 -16.55
CA ARG A 111 -13.80 -16.00 -15.94
C ARG A 111 -14.22 -16.13 -14.50
N GLY A 112 -14.91 -15.15 -13.96
CA GLY A 112 -15.42 -15.24 -12.59
C GLY A 112 -15.64 -13.89 -11.92
N VAL A 113 -15.74 -13.97 -10.62
CA VAL A 113 -15.95 -12.82 -9.74
C VAL A 113 -14.79 -12.71 -8.77
N ILE A 114 -14.20 -11.53 -8.70
CA ILE A 114 -13.08 -11.24 -7.80
C ILE A 114 -13.58 -10.28 -6.72
N LYS A 115 -13.29 -10.62 -5.47
CA LYS A 115 -13.64 -9.84 -4.28
C LYS A 115 -12.43 -9.68 -3.39
N GLY A 116 -12.42 -8.63 -2.60
CA GLY A 116 -11.46 -8.49 -1.51
C GLY A 116 -11.66 -9.59 -0.46
N ARG A 117 -10.62 -10.35 -0.15
CA ARG A 117 -10.66 -11.45 0.84
C ARG A 117 -10.50 -10.97 2.28
N GLY A 118 -10.19 -9.70 2.47
CA GLY A 118 -10.00 -9.07 3.78
C GLY A 118 -10.28 -7.57 3.71
N PRO A 119 -10.35 -6.89 4.86
CA PRO A 119 -10.75 -5.49 4.93
C PRO A 119 -9.83 -4.56 4.13
N ASN A 120 -8.51 -4.79 4.15
CA ASN A 120 -7.56 -3.98 3.39
C ASN A 120 -7.69 -4.18 1.87
N GLN A 121 -7.99 -5.41 1.41
CA GLN A 121 -8.26 -5.66 -0.01
C GLN A 121 -9.58 -5.02 -0.45
N ALA A 122 -10.63 -5.08 0.39
CA ALA A 122 -11.92 -4.44 0.10
C ALA A 122 -11.77 -2.91 0.01
N ARG A 123 -11.06 -2.29 0.97
CA ARG A 123 -10.72 -0.86 0.94
C ARG A 123 -9.92 -0.47 -0.29
N TYR A 124 -8.93 -1.25 -0.65
CA TYR A 124 -8.12 -1.01 -1.83
C TYR A 124 -8.96 -0.99 -3.11
N LEU A 125 -9.85 -1.97 -3.28
CA LEU A 125 -10.77 -1.99 -4.41
C LEU A 125 -11.73 -0.80 -4.39
N HIS A 126 -12.25 -0.45 -3.21
CA HIS A 126 -13.11 0.72 -3.05
C HIS A 126 -12.37 2.03 -3.40
N ALA A 127 -11.14 2.20 -2.90
CA ALA A 127 -10.33 3.36 -3.21
C ALA A 127 -10.06 3.50 -4.73
N ILE A 128 -9.74 2.40 -5.40
CA ILE A 128 -9.52 2.37 -6.86
C ILE A 128 -10.74 2.85 -7.66
N THR A 129 -11.96 2.62 -7.16
CA THR A 129 -13.16 3.07 -7.85
C THR A 129 -13.45 4.56 -7.67
N ARG A 130 -12.81 5.24 -6.74
CA ARG A 130 -13.11 6.63 -6.35
C ARG A 130 -11.99 7.64 -6.61
N HIS A 131 -10.75 7.18 -6.81
CA HIS A 131 -9.60 8.06 -6.96
C HIS A 131 -8.89 7.82 -8.28
N ASP A 132 -8.31 8.87 -8.83
CA ASP A 132 -7.56 8.79 -10.09
C ASP A 132 -6.19 8.14 -9.89
N ILE A 133 -5.56 8.33 -8.73
CA ILE A 133 -4.25 7.77 -8.40
C ILE A 133 -4.33 6.98 -7.09
N ASN A 134 -3.95 5.71 -7.15
CA ASN A 134 -4.11 4.76 -6.04
C ASN A 134 -2.79 4.06 -5.72
N PHE A 135 -2.36 4.12 -4.48
CA PHE A 135 -1.17 3.42 -4.00
C PHE A 135 -1.57 2.21 -3.17
N GLY A 136 -1.12 1.02 -3.58
CA GLY A 136 -1.20 -0.22 -2.82
C GLY A 136 0.19 -0.60 -2.29
N VAL A 137 0.45 -0.36 -1.00
CA VAL A 137 1.78 -0.51 -0.40
C VAL A 137 1.77 -1.62 0.65
N GLY A 138 2.75 -2.51 0.63
CA GLY A 138 2.91 -3.56 1.64
C GLY A 138 3.52 -4.85 1.12
N PRO A 139 3.60 -5.91 1.96
CA PRO A 139 4.33 -7.13 1.66
C PRO A 139 3.87 -7.87 0.41
N ALA A 140 4.79 -8.64 -0.19
CA ALA A 140 4.47 -9.53 -1.30
C ALA A 140 3.40 -10.56 -0.90
N GLY A 141 2.55 -10.96 -1.88
CA GLY A 141 1.50 -11.95 -1.66
C GLY A 141 0.22 -11.42 -1.00
N THR A 142 0.05 -10.11 -0.83
CA THR A 142 -1.19 -9.48 -0.33
C THR A 142 -2.22 -9.22 -1.43
N GLY A 143 -1.93 -9.57 -2.69
CA GLY A 143 -2.86 -9.46 -3.81
C GLY A 143 -2.92 -8.09 -4.49
N LYS A 144 -2.05 -7.12 -4.13
CA LYS A 144 -2.04 -5.76 -4.69
C LYS A 144 -2.10 -5.73 -6.21
N THR A 145 -1.12 -6.34 -6.85
CA THR A 145 -1.00 -6.37 -8.32
C THR A 145 -2.14 -7.13 -8.96
N TYR A 146 -2.55 -8.26 -8.38
CA TYR A 146 -3.67 -9.06 -8.87
C TYR A 146 -4.99 -8.28 -8.87
N LEU A 147 -5.31 -7.58 -7.77
CA LEU A 147 -6.51 -6.76 -7.64
C LEU A 147 -6.47 -5.53 -8.55
N ALA A 148 -5.29 -4.91 -8.72
CA ALA A 148 -5.09 -3.82 -9.66
C ALA A 148 -5.36 -4.27 -11.11
N VAL A 149 -4.83 -5.43 -11.52
CA VAL A 149 -5.08 -6.01 -12.85
C VAL A 149 -6.55 -6.36 -13.04
N ALA A 150 -7.20 -6.92 -12.01
CA ALA A 150 -8.63 -7.23 -12.06
C ALA A 150 -9.48 -5.97 -12.28
N SER A 151 -9.19 -4.90 -11.55
CA SER A 151 -9.86 -3.60 -11.71
C SER A 151 -9.63 -2.99 -13.10
N ALA A 152 -8.41 -3.15 -13.66
CA ALA A 152 -8.08 -2.69 -15.00
C ALA A 152 -8.87 -3.47 -16.08
N VAL A 153 -8.96 -4.79 -15.92
CA VAL A 153 -9.74 -5.64 -16.85
C VAL A 153 -11.21 -5.26 -16.83
N GLU A 154 -11.79 -5.07 -15.64
CA GLU A 154 -13.18 -4.63 -15.52
C GLU A 154 -13.41 -3.25 -16.14
N ALA A 155 -12.51 -2.28 -15.88
CA ALA A 155 -12.59 -0.94 -16.46
C ALA A 155 -12.54 -0.97 -17.98
N LEU A 156 -11.70 -1.84 -18.57
CA LEU A 156 -11.59 -2.04 -20.00
C LEU A 156 -12.86 -2.70 -20.58
N GLU A 157 -13.36 -3.76 -19.93
CA GLU A 157 -14.57 -4.46 -20.39
C GLU A 157 -15.83 -3.59 -20.26
N ALA A 158 -15.87 -2.69 -19.28
CA ALA A 158 -16.92 -1.70 -19.09
C ALA A 158 -16.75 -0.43 -19.97
N ASN A 159 -15.75 -0.38 -20.84
CA ASN A 159 -15.40 0.78 -21.68
C ASN A 159 -15.18 2.08 -20.88
N ARG A 160 -14.77 1.99 -19.62
CA ARG A 160 -14.40 3.15 -18.80
C ARG A 160 -13.03 3.70 -19.19
N VAL A 161 -12.18 2.84 -19.76
CA VAL A 161 -10.88 3.20 -20.34
C VAL A 161 -10.72 2.53 -21.70
N GLN A 162 -9.88 3.12 -22.56
CA GLN A 162 -9.61 2.58 -23.89
C GLN A 162 -8.39 1.67 -23.94
N ARG A 163 -7.49 1.79 -22.95
CA ARG A 163 -6.23 1.05 -22.90
C ARG A 163 -5.86 0.67 -21.47
N VAL A 164 -5.11 -0.43 -21.35
CA VAL A 164 -4.47 -0.85 -20.11
C VAL A 164 -2.96 -0.88 -20.32
N LEU A 165 -2.23 -0.17 -19.49
CA LEU A 165 -0.76 -0.17 -19.49
C LEU A 165 -0.25 -0.81 -18.21
N LEU A 166 0.55 -1.86 -18.36
CA LEU A 166 1.22 -2.56 -17.27
C LEU A 166 2.70 -2.20 -17.32
N VAL A 167 3.17 -1.51 -16.29
CA VAL A 167 4.48 -0.90 -16.27
C VAL A 167 5.29 -1.44 -15.10
N ARG A 168 6.55 -1.75 -15.33
CA ARG A 168 7.53 -2.10 -14.29
C ARG A 168 8.82 -1.32 -14.45
N PRO A 169 9.50 -0.94 -13.35
CA PRO A 169 10.88 -0.48 -13.41
C PRO A 169 11.77 -1.62 -13.94
N ALA A 170 12.64 -1.32 -14.87
CA ALA A 170 13.71 -2.24 -15.22
C ALA A 170 14.79 -2.13 -14.14
N VAL A 171 14.82 -3.06 -13.19
CA VAL A 171 15.88 -3.11 -12.17
C VAL A 171 16.88 -4.18 -12.59
N GLU A 172 18.14 -3.82 -12.59
CA GLU A 172 19.22 -4.80 -12.67
C GLU A 172 19.38 -5.45 -11.29
N ALA A 173 18.51 -6.41 -10.94
CA ALA A 173 18.64 -7.20 -9.71
C ALA A 173 19.87 -8.11 -9.82
N GLY A 174 21.06 -7.58 -9.51
CA GLY A 174 22.32 -8.34 -9.44
C GLY A 174 22.85 -8.89 -10.77
N GLU A 175 22.01 -9.12 -11.76
CA GLU A 175 22.38 -9.51 -13.12
C GLU A 175 22.27 -8.31 -14.04
N LYS A 176 23.43 -7.85 -14.51
CA LYS A 176 23.48 -6.75 -15.49
C LYS A 176 22.70 -7.18 -16.75
N LEU A 177 21.64 -6.47 -17.10
CA LEU A 177 20.86 -6.64 -18.35
C LEU A 177 21.74 -6.78 -19.61
N GLY A 178 23.01 -6.36 -19.53
CA GLY A 178 24.00 -6.48 -20.57
C GLY A 178 24.40 -7.92 -20.92
N PHE A 179 24.17 -8.91 -20.05
CA PHE A 179 24.57 -10.31 -20.28
C PHE A 179 23.49 -11.19 -20.94
N LEU A 180 22.25 -10.75 -21.02
CA LEU A 180 21.20 -11.49 -21.72
C LEU A 180 21.26 -11.19 -23.23
N PRO A 181 21.24 -12.20 -24.11
CA PRO A 181 21.16 -12.00 -25.56
C PRO A 181 19.75 -11.48 -25.93
N GLY A 182 19.66 -10.59 -26.89
CA GLY A 182 18.42 -10.03 -27.41
C GLY A 182 18.28 -8.52 -27.25
N ASP A 183 17.20 -7.97 -27.80
CA ASP A 183 16.87 -6.55 -27.64
C ASP A 183 16.35 -6.23 -26.22
N LEU A 184 16.15 -4.97 -25.91
CA LEU A 184 15.77 -4.52 -24.56
C LEU A 184 14.39 -5.10 -24.16
N SER A 185 13.47 -5.30 -25.11
CA SER A 185 12.14 -5.85 -24.85
C SER A 185 12.22 -7.33 -24.47
N GLN A 186 13.04 -8.12 -25.15
CA GLN A 186 13.25 -9.54 -24.85
C GLN A 186 13.93 -9.75 -23.48
N LYS A 187 14.81 -8.84 -23.07
CA LYS A 187 15.49 -8.88 -21.78
C LYS A 187 14.57 -8.55 -20.59
N VAL A 188 13.55 -7.75 -20.81
CA VAL A 188 12.60 -7.31 -19.76
C VAL A 188 11.41 -8.28 -19.65
N ASP A 189 11.11 -9.06 -20.69
CA ASP A 189 9.95 -9.98 -20.76
C ASP A 189 9.84 -10.95 -19.55
N PRO A 190 10.91 -11.58 -19.04
CA PRO A 190 10.82 -12.45 -17.87
C PRO A 190 10.29 -11.74 -16.60
N TYR A 191 10.61 -10.48 -16.41
CA TYR A 191 10.17 -9.70 -15.26
C TYR A 191 8.71 -9.26 -15.36
N LEU A 192 8.12 -9.32 -16.55
CA LEU A 192 6.74 -8.94 -16.82
C LEU A 192 5.78 -10.14 -16.75
N ARG A 193 6.30 -11.38 -16.67
CA ARG A 193 5.49 -12.61 -16.61
C ARG A 193 4.36 -12.60 -15.58
N PRO A 194 4.56 -12.15 -14.33
CA PRO A 194 3.48 -12.14 -13.34
C PRO A 194 2.27 -11.29 -13.77
N LEU A 195 2.49 -10.26 -14.57
CA LEU A 195 1.42 -9.42 -15.12
C LEU A 195 0.66 -10.15 -16.25
N TYR A 196 1.38 -10.86 -17.11
CA TYR A 196 0.77 -11.72 -18.13
C TYR A 196 -0.07 -12.84 -17.49
N ASP A 197 0.46 -13.50 -16.45
CA ASP A 197 -0.22 -14.61 -15.79
C ASP A 197 -1.55 -14.14 -15.18
N ALA A 198 -1.58 -12.99 -14.53
CA ALA A 198 -2.80 -12.39 -14.02
C ALA A 198 -3.82 -12.08 -15.13
N LEU A 199 -3.38 -11.53 -16.26
CA LEU A 199 -4.27 -11.28 -17.40
C LEU A 199 -4.81 -12.58 -17.99
N TYR A 200 -3.95 -13.61 -18.16
CA TYR A 200 -4.36 -14.89 -18.71
C TYR A 200 -5.39 -15.61 -17.83
N GLU A 201 -5.23 -15.53 -16.52
CA GLU A 201 -6.19 -16.05 -15.56
C GLU A 201 -7.58 -15.38 -15.72
N MET A 202 -7.61 -14.06 -15.88
CA MET A 202 -8.85 -13.27 -15.88
C MET A 202 -9.61 -13.31 -17.21
N ILE A 203 -8.91 -13.19 -18.32
CA ILE A 203 -9.56 -13.03 -19.63
C ILE A 203 -9.13 -14.06 -20.69
N GLY A 204 -8.15 -14.91 -20.39
CA GLY A 204 -7.67 -16.00 -21.22
C GLY A 204 -6.63 -15.57 -22.25
N PHE A 205 -5.77 -16.54 -22.59
CA PHE A 205 -4.59 -16.34 -23.43
C PHE A 205 -4.90 -15.72 -24.80
N GLU A 206 -5.87 -16.27 -25.56
CA GLU A 206 -6.19 -15.80 -26.91
C GLU A 206 -6.70 -14.35 -26.93
N LYS A 207 -7.51 -13.97 -25.92
CA LYS A 207 -8.04 -12.61 -25.85
C LYS A 207 -6.94 -11.61 -25.47
N VAL A 208 -6.06 -11.97 -24.53
CA VAL A 208 -4.90 -11.16 -24.17
C VAL A 208 -4.00 -10.93 -25.39
N ALA A 209 -3.65 -11.99 -26.13
CA ALA A 209 -2.82 -11.87 -27.33
C ALA A 209 -3.41 -10.89 -28.36
N LYS A 210 -4.71 -11.01 -28.64
CA LYS A 210 -5.42 -10.08 -29.56
C LYS A 210 -5.45 -8.64 -29.06
N LEU A 211 -5.57 -8.43 -27.74
CA LEU A 211 -5.61 -7.07 -27.17
C LEU A 211 -4.21 -6.44 -27.17
N ILE A 212 -3.16 -7.22 -26.99
CA ILE A 212 -1.78 -6.75 -27.13
C ILE A 212 -1.47 -6.39 -28.59
N GLU A 213 -1.82 -7.25 -29.55
CA GLU A 213 -1.64 -7.01 -31.00
C GLU A 213 -2.32 -5.70 -31.43
N ARG A 214 -3.47 -5.36 -30.84
CA ARG A 214 -4.22 -4.13 -31.10
C ARG A 214 -3.73 -2.92 -30.28
N ASN A 215 -2.70 -3.04 -29.49
CA ASN A 215 -2.21 -2.03 -28.56
C ASN A 215 -3.28 -1.52 -27.55
N VAL A 216 -4.28 -2.35 -27.26
CA VAL A 216 -5.27 -2.09 -26.21
C VAL A 216 -4.69 -2.46 -24.83
N ILE A 217 -3.89 -3.53 -24.77
CA ILE A 217 -3.06 -3.85 -23.61
C ILE A 217 -1.61 -3.66 -24.02
N GLU A 218 -0.88 -2.89 -23.24
CA GLU A 218 0.54 -2.64 -23.42
C GLU A 218 1.28 -3.05 -22.13
N ILE A 219 2.34 -3.84 -22.26
CA ILE A 219 3.21 -4.20 -21.15
C ILE A 219 4.61 -3.69 -21.49
N ALA A 220 5.13 -2.78 -20.66
CA ALA A 220 6.32 -2.03 -21.01
C ALA A 220 7.19 -1.65 -19.79
N PRO A 221 8.51 -1.51 -19.99
CA PRO A 221 9.37 -0.89 -19.00
C PRO A 221 8.98 0.56 -18.71
N LEU A 222 9.19 1.00 -17.47
CA LEU A 222 8.88 2.36 -17.04
C LEU A 222 9.55 3.45 -17.93
N ALA A 223 10.74 3.18 -18.43
CA ALA A 223 11.45 4.10 -19.31
C ALA A 223 10.66 4.50 -20.58
N TYR A 224 9.78 3.61 -21.06
CA TYR A 224 8.97 3.85 -22.26
C TYR A 224 7.77 4.77 -22.00
N MET A 225 7.54 5.18 -20.77
CA MET A 225 6.51 6.15 -20.41
C MET A 225 6.97 7.59 -20.59
N ARG A 226 8.27 7.81 -20.76
CA ARG A 226 8.84 9.15 -20.90
C ARG A 226 8.34 9.85 -22.16
N GLY A 227 7.87 11.10 -22.01
CA GLY A 227 7.37 11.93 -23.12
C GLY A 227 5.96 11.58 -23.59
N ARG A 228 5.29 10.63 -22.95
CA ARG A 228 3.90 10.26 -23.26
C ARG A 228 2.91 11.05 -22.39
N THR A 229 1.68 11.16 -22.86
CA THR A 229 0.51 11.55 -22.08
C THR A 229 -0.50 10.41 -22.18
N LEU A 230 -0.91 9.88 -21.04
CA LEU A 230 -1.73 8.68 -20.96
C LEU A 230 -3.17 9.10 -20.63
N ASN A 231 -3.97 9.37 -21.68
CA ASN A 231 -5.39 9.68 -21.57
C ASN A 231 -6.23 8.41 -21.73
N ASP A 232 -7.42 8.38 -21.12
CA ASP A 232 -8.41 7.31 -21.20
C ASP A 232 -7.79 5.92 -20.97
N SER A 233 -6.86 5.85 -20.03
CA SER A 233 -6.01 4.69 -19.82
C SER A 233 -6.06 4.21 -18.37
N TYR A 234 -6.02 2.90 -18.17
CA TYR A 234 -5.75 2.33 -16.88
C TYR A 234 -4.27 1.94 -16.79
N VAL A 235 -3.53 2.56 -15.89
CA VAL A 235 -2.08 2.42 -15.82
C VAL A 235 -1.67 1.81 -14.51
N ILE A 236 -0.99 0.66 -14.54
CA ILE A 236 -0.45 -0.01 -13.36
C ILE A 236 1.07 0.13 -13.36
N LEU A 237 1.64 0.70 -12.30
CA LEU A 237 3.07 0.66 -12.02
C LEU A 237 3.33 -0.35 -10.91
N ASP A 238 3.84 -1.52 -11.28
CA ASP A 238 4.15 -2.60 -10.35
C ASP A 238 5.63 -2.56 -9.93
N GLU A 239 5.96 -3.09 -8.75
CA GLU A 239 7.29 -3.05 -8.12
C GLU A 239 7.86 -1.62 -8.00
N ALA A 240 6.99 -0.69 -7.67
CA ALA A 240 7.28 0.75 -7.67
C ALA A 240 8.33 1.18 -6.63
N GLN A 241 8.63 0.35 -5.62
CA GLN A 241 9.72 0.58 -4.68
C GLN A 241 11.09 0.66 -5.37
N ASN A 242 11.19 0.07 -6.55
CA ASN A 242 12.40 0.04 -7.38
C ASN A 242 12.49 1.20 -8.38
N THR A 243 11.66 2.23 -8.23
CA THR A 243 11.81 3.50 -8.94
C THR A 243 12.69 4.46 -8.17
N THR A 244 13.44 5.31 -8.88
CA THR A 244 14.01 6.52 -8.27
C THR A 244 12.94 7.59 -8.07
N VAL A 245 13.24 8.64 -7.30
CA VAL A 245 12.34 9.78 -7.10
C VAL A 245 11.97 10.44 -8.43
N GLU A 246 12.95 10.62 -9.32
CA GLU A 246 12.76 11.23 -10.64
C GLU A 246 11.89 10.35 -11.54
N GLN A 247 12.07 9.02 -11.49
CA GLN A 247 11.27 8.07 -12.26
C GLN A 247 9.81 8.05 -11.79
N MET A 248 9.56 8.04 -10.47
CA MET A 248 8.22 8.11 -9.91
C MET A 248 7.54 9.43 -10.29
N LYS A 249 8.22 10.56 -10.14
CA LYS A 249 7.70 11.88 -10.54
C LYS A 249 7.41 11.91 -12.04
N MET A 250 8.33 11.41 -12.87
CA MET A 250 8.14 11.30 -14.31
C MET A 250 6.89 10.50 -14.64
N PHE A 251 6.67 9.34 -14.02
CA PHE A 251 5.52 8.49 -14.25
C PHE A 251 4.20 9.17 -13.86
N LEU A 252 4.10 9.68 -12.64
CA LEU A 252 2.88 10.31 -12.12
C LEU A 252 2.43 11.51 -12.97
N THR A 253 3.39 12.24 -13.54
CA THR A 253 3.11 13.37 -14.44
C THR A 253 2.75 12.98 -15.87
N ARG A 254 2.63 11.68 -16.18
CA ARG A 254 2.13 11.17 -17.48
C ARG A 254 0.62 10.90 -17.47
N ILE A 255 0.02 10.80 -16.30
CA ILE A 255 -1.41 10.49 -16.17
C ILE A 255 -2.21 11.64 -16.71
N GLY A 256 -3.06 11.34 -17.69
CA GLY A 256 -3.90 12.29 -18.39
C GLY A 256 -5.38 12.16 -18.03
N PHE A 257 -6.22 12.89 -18.73
CA PHE A 257 -7.66 12.91 -18.47
C PHE A 257 -8.31 11.54 -18.71
N GLY A 258 -9.31 11.21 -17.89
CA GLY A 258 -10.06 9.95 -18.00
C GLY A 258 -9.24 8.70 -17.63
N SER A 259 -8.10 8.88 -16.99
CA SER A 259 -7.21 7.77 -16.64
C SER A 259 -7.20 7.49 -15.16
N VAL A 260 -6.99 6.21 -14.84
CA VAL A 260 -6.75 5.71 -13.47
C VAL A 260 -5.34 5.14 -13.40
N ALA A 261 -4.57 5.53 -12.40
CA ALA A 261 -3.26 4.97 -12.10
C ALA A 261 -3.29 4.17 -10.79
N VAL A 262 -2.71 2.98 -10.82
CA VAL A 262 -2.53 2.14 -9.64
C VAL A 262 -1.05 1.81 -9.48
N ILE A 263 -0.48 2.22 -8.36
CA ILE A 263 0.93 2.06 -8.03
C ILE A 263 1.05 0.99 -6.93
N THR A 264 1.73 -0.12 -7.23
CA THR A 264 1.91 -1.22 -6.28
C THR A 264 3.38 -1.40 -5.92
N GLY A 265 3.65 -1.74 -4.66
CA GLY A 265 5.02 -2.00 -4.24
C GLY A 265 5.17 -2.39 -2.78
N ASP A 266 6.37 -2.85 -2.44
CA ASP A 266 6.78 -3.24 -1.09
C ASP A 266 7.98 -2.40 -0.65
N VAL A 267 7.76 -1.48 0.29
CA VAL A 267 8.81 -0.58 0.78
C VAL A 267 9.94 -1.30 1.54
N SER A 268 9.76 -2.57 1.90
CA SER A 268 10.79 -3.40 2.53
C SER A 268 11.73 -4.07 1.52
N GLN A 269 11.26 -4.30 0.27
CA GLN A 269 11.99 -5.02 -0.78
C GLN A 269 12.55 -4.05 -1.83
N VAL A 270 13.47 -3.18 -1.42
CA VAL A 270 14.09 -2.19 -2.31
C VAL A 270 15.40 -2.73 -2.86
N ASP A 271 15.46 -2.97 -4.18
CA ASP A 271 16.63 -3.47 -4.90
C ASP A 271 17.53 -2.34 -5.46
N LEU A 272 17.22 -1.09 -5.16
CA LEU A 272 18.02 0.05 -5.57
C LEU A 272 19.36 0.11 -4.81
N PRO A 273 20.43 0.71 -5.40
CA PRO A 273 21.65 0.99 -4.68
C PRO A 273 21.37 1.76 -3.38
N ARG A 274 22.10 1.44 -2.30
CA ARG A 274 21.90 2.04 -0.96
C ARG A 274 21.93 3.58 -0.95
N SER A 275 22.62 4.21 -1.89
CA SER A 275 22.68 5.66 -2.06
C SER A 275 21.46 6.26 -2.76
N THR A 276 20.59 5.44 -3.33
CA THR A 276 19.42 5.89 -4.12
C THR A 276 18.14 5.77 -3.30
N ARG A 277 17.44 6.87 -3.15
CA ARG A 277 16.15 6.90 -2.43
C ARG A 277 15.05 6.29 -3.29
N SER A 278 14.25 5.41 -2.71
CA SER A 278 13.07 4.85 -3.37
C SER A 278 12.02 5.91 -3.67
N GLY A 279 11.58 5.96 -4.93
CA GLY A 279 10.52 6.86 -5.39
C GLY A 279 9.18 6.56 -4.72
N LEU A 280 8.86 5.28 -4.46
CA LEU A 280 7.64 4.91 -3.74
C LEU A 280 7.64 5.47 -2.31
N ARG A 281 8.74 5.28 -1.56
CA ARG A 281 8.85 5.84 -0.20
C ARG A 281 8.67 7.35 -0.20
N HIS A 282 9.34 8.03 -1.12
CA HIS A 282 9.24 9.47 -1.26
C HIS A 282 7.82 9.93 -1.65
N ALA A 283 7.15 9.23 -2.58
CA ALA A 283 5.79 9.55 -3.00
C ALA A 283 4.80 9.43 -1.83
N VAL A 284 4.91 8.38 -1.01
CA VAL A 284 4.08 8.21 0.19
C VAL A 284 4.23 9.39 1.16
N GLU A 285 5.42 9.95 1.32
CA GLU A 285 5.64 11.10 2.20
C GLU A 285 5.09 12.40 1.62
N VAL A 286 5.29 12.65 0.32
CA VAL A 286 5.02 13.94 -0.32
C VAL A 286 3.57 14.09 -0.77
N LEU A 287 2.92 12.99 -1.21
CA LEU A 287 1.59 13.02 -1.81
C LEU A 287 0.46 12.72 -0.83
N ARG A 288 0.79 12.45 0.43
CA ARG A 288 -0.21 12.21 1.47
C ARG A 288 -1.07 13.47 1.68
N GLY A 289 -2.39 13.30 1.63
CA GLY A 289 -3.33 14.43 1.77
C GLY A 289 -3.57 15.23 0.50
N VAL A 290 -3.07 14.79 -0.66
CA VAL A 290 -3.44 15.37 -1.96
C VAL A 290 -4.76 14.78 -2.41
N ASP A 291 -5.75 15.63 -2.68
CA ASP A 291 -7.06 15.20 -3.18
C ASP A 291 -6.94 14.39 -4.48
N GLY A 292 -7.75 13.35 -4.63
CA GLY A 292 -7.70 12.46 -5.78
C GLY A 292 -6.62 11.36 -5.71
N ILE A 293 -5.82 11.34 -4.64
CA ILE A 293 -4.80 10.31 -4.41
C ILE A 293 -5.16 9.48 -3.16
N SER A 294 -5.20 8.17 -3.31
CA SER A 294 -5.43 7.24 -2.21
C SER A 294 -4.20 6.39 -1.87
N PHE A 295 -4.09 6.02 -0.60
CA PHE A 295 -3.06 5.12 -0.08
C PHE A 295 -3.70 3.99 0.72
N THR A 296 -3.50 2.76 0.27
CA THR A 296 -3.90 1.55 1.02
C THR A 296 -2.65 0.80 1.45
N PHE A 297 -2.52 0.59 2.76
CA PHE A 297 -1.39 -0.14 3.34
C PHE A 297 -1.81 -1.56 3.70
N PHE A 298 -1.04 -2.51 3.19
CA PHE A 298 -1.21 -3.94 3.48
C PHE A 298 -0.18 -4.39 4.52
N THR A 299 -0.57 -5.36 5.32
CA THR A 299 0.24 -5.95 6.37
C THR A 299 0.50 -7.44 6.10
N SER A 300 1.33 -8.08 6.89
CA SER A 300 1.55 -9.54 6.83
C SER A 300 0.27 -10.35 7.06
N ARG A 301 -0.75 -9.78 7.71
CA ARG A 301 -2.07 -10.41 7.92
C ARG A 301 -2.89 -10.53 6.64
N ASP A 302 -2.62 -9.67 5.65
CA ASP A 302 -3.31 -9.65 4.35
C ASP A 302 -2.69 -10.64 3.35
N VAL A 303 -1.62 -11.34 3.72
CA VAL A 303 -0.93 -12.28 2.84
C VAL A 303 -1.81 -13.50 2.58
N VAL A 304 -2.20 -13.65 1.31
CA VAL A 304 -2.97 -14.79 0.80
C VAL A 304 -2.01 -15.79 0.16
N ARG A 305 -1.52 -16.73 0.94
CA ARG A 305 -0.62 -17.79 0.47
C ARG A 305 -1.12 -19.17 0.88
N HIS A 306 -0.64 -20.19 0.17
CA HIS A 306 -0.89 -21.57 0.58
C HIS A 306 -0.38 -21.77 2.03
N PRO A 307 -1.15 -22.46 2.92
CA PRO A 307 -0.77 -22.63 4.33
C PRO A 307 0.66 -23.19 4.53
N LEU A 308 1.12 -24.03 3.61
CA LEU A 308 2.48 -24.57 3.64
C LEU A 308 3.54 -23.47 3.40
N VAL A 309 3.28 -22.54 2.49
CA VAL A 309 4.21 -21.42 2.20
C VAL A 309 4.38 -20.54 3.43
N ALA A 310 3.31 -20.25 4.16
CA ALA A 310 3.38 -19.50 5.42
C ALA A 310 4.23 -20.23 6.47
N LYS A 311 4.16 -21.57 6.53
CA LYS A 311 5.01 -22.38 7.42
C LYS A 311 6.49 -22.35 7.02
N ILE A 312 6.75 -22.39 5.70
CA ILE A 312 8.12 -22.32 5.16
C ILE A 312 8.76 -20.97 5.53
N VAL A 313 8.07 -19.86 5.28
CA VAL A 313 8.58 -18.52 5.60
C VAL A 313 8.93 -18.40 7.08
N ARG A 314 8.02 -18.81 7.97
CA ARG A 314 8.27 -18.79 9.43
C ARG A 314 9.48 -19.65 9.84
N ALA A 315 9.70 -20.79 9.17
CA ALA A 315 10.83 -21.64 9.46
C ALA A 315 12.16 -20.98 9.08
N TYR A 316 12.22 -20.28 7.95
CA TYR A 316 13.40 -19.52 7.55
C TYR A 316 13.65 -18.32 8.47
N GLU A 317 12.63 -17.53 8.79
CA GLU A 317 12.72 -16.40 9.72
C GLU A 317 13.24 -16.84 11.11
N ALA A 318 12.72 -17.96 11.64
CA ALA A 318 13.18 -18.51 12.90
C ALA A 318 14.64 -18.97 12.87
N PHE A 319 15.10 -19.51 11.74
CA PHE A 319 16.48 -19.94 11.57
C PHE A 319 17.43 -18.74 11.47
N GLU A 320 17.05 -17.71 10.71
CA GLU A 320 17.84 -16.48 10.56
C GLU A 320 18.02 -15.76 11.91
N GLN A 321 16.96 -15.65 12.71
CA GLN A 321 17.02 -15.08 14.07
C GLN A 321 17.96 -15.86 15.00
N GLN A 322 18.00 -17.19 14.89
CA GLN A 322 18.94 -18.02 15.67
C GLN A 322 20.39 -17.83 15.22
N ASP A 323 20.63 -17.67 13.91
CA ASP A 323 21.97 -17.47 13.35
C ASP A 323 22.51 -16.07 13.66
N GLU A 324 21.65 -15.05 13.73
CA GLU A 324 22.01 -13.68 14.18
C GLU A 324 22.28 -13.62 15.68
N ALA A 325 21.55 -14.38 16.49
CA ALA A 325 21.77 -14.45 17.93
C ALA A 325 23.04 -15.25 18.32
N ALA A 326 23.56 -16.05 17.38
CA ALA A 326 24.78 -16.85 17.56
C ALA A 326 26.08 -16.14 17.10
N LYS A 327 25.95 -14.99 16.45
CA LYS A 327 27.06 -14.10 16.00
C LYS A 327 27.27 -12.96 16.99
#